data_6fb9bee9c91628de114d8fe02227d34a
#
_entry.id   6fb9bee9c91628de114d8fe02227d34a
#
_cell.length_a   1.000
_cell.length_b   1.000
_cell.length_c   1.000
_cell.angle_alpha   90.00
_cell.angle_beta   90.00
_cell.angle_gamma   90.00
#
_symmetry.space_group_name_H-M   'P 1'
#
loop_
_entity.id
_entity.type
_entity.pdbx_description
1 polymer ?
#
loop_
_entity_poly.entity_id
_entity_poly.type
_entity_poly.pdbx_seq_one_letter_code
_entity_poly.pdbx_strand_id
1 'polypeptide(L)'
;DTIMRMINDIVEHAVGMAISEDVDAKDWAYTELNELLLPIIPLQPVRYTEDMKGMKKADLMQKLKEEAIKLYEAKEAEFPDLEKIRELERVVLLKAIDNRWTNHIDDMEQLRQGIGLQAYGQRDPLVEYKMSAYDMFDEMITGITEDTVRIMYHVRIEQPVEREPVVK
;
A
#
# COMPACT_ATOMS: atom_id res chain seq x y z
N ASP A 1 6.25 -14.60 4.08
CA ASP A 1 6.98 -13.39 3.81
C ASP A 1 6.11 -12.16 4.09
N THR A 2 6.63 -11.22 4.88
CA THR A 2 5.88 -10.03 5.33
C THR A 2 5.48 -9.12 4.17
N ILE A 3 6.39 -8.92 3.20
CA ILE A 3 6.13 -8.07 2.03
C ILE A 3 5.04 -8.66 1.15
N MET A 4 5.06 -9.97 0.91
CA MET A 4 4.02 -10.64 0.12
C MET A 4 2.63 -10.50 0.75
N ARG A 5 2.55 -10.58 2.08
CA ARG A 5 1.30 -10.31 2.81
C ARG A 5 0.85 -8.86 2.64
N MET A 6 1.76 -7.90 2.80
CA MET A 6 1.47 -6.48 2.60
C MET A 6 0.96 -6.17 1.19
N ILE A 7 1.56 -6.79 0.16
CA ILE A 7 1.09 -6.68 -1.22
C ILE A 7 -0.35 -7.18 -1.36
N ASN A 8 -0.64 -8.34 -0.79
CA ASN A 8 -2.00 -8.90 -0.83
C ASN A 8 -3.00 -8.00 -0.11
N ASP A 9 -2.65 -7.44 1.04
CA ASP A 9 -3.51 -6.54 1.81
C ASP A 9 -3.85 -5.26 1.00
N ILE A 10 -2.88 -4.71 0.26
CA ILE A 10 -3.10 -3.54 -0.61
C ILE A 10 -4.06 -3.88 -1.75
N VAL A 11 -3.89 -5.02 -2.40
CA VAL A 11 -4.79 -5.46 -3.46
C VAL A 11 -6.20 -5.69 -2.92
N GLU A 12 -6.33 -6.35 -1.78
CA GLU A 12 -7.63 -6.58 -1.13
C GLU A 12 -8.32 -5.26 -0.79
N HIS A 13 -7.58 -4.31 -0.24
CA HIS A 13 -8.12 -3.00 0.11
C HIS A 13 -8.60 -2.25 -1.14
N ALA A 14 -7.78 -2.16 -2.18
CA ALA A 14 -8.12 -1.45 -3.41
C ALA A 14 -9.34 -2.06 -4.12
N VAL A 15 -9.37 -3.38 -4.26
CA VAL A 15 -10.52 -4.09 -4.87
C VAL A 15 -11.76 -3.96 -3.97
N GLY A 16 -11.59 -4.07 -2.66
CA GLY A 16 -12.68 -3.90 -1.69
C GLY A 16 -13.35 -2.53 -1.77
N MET A 17 -12.56 -1.48 -1.98
CA MET A 17 -13.06 -0.10 -2.09
C MET A 17 -13.72 0.20 -3.43
N ALA A 18 -13.16 -0.27 -4.54
CA ALA A 18 -13.57 0.13 -5.88
C ALA A 18 -14.61 -0.80 -6.53
N ILE A 19 -14.61 -2.08 -6.17
CA ILE A 19 -15.41 -3.10 -6.86
C ILE A 19 -16.58 -3.56 -5.99
N SER A 20 -17.78 -3.49 -6.53
CA SER A 20 -19.01 -4.00 -5.91
C SER A 20 -19.31 -5.42 -6.41
N GLU A 21 -19.76 -6.30 -5.52
CA GLU A 21 -20.16 -7.68 -5.85
C GLU A 21 -21.46 -7.75 -6.66
N ASP A 22 -22.31 -6.73 -6.53
CA ASP A 22 -23.64 -6.66 -7.15
C ASP A 22 -23.62 -6.08 -8.57
N VAL A 23 -22.43 -5.78 -9.11
CA VAL A 23 -22.25 -5.12 -10.39
C VAL A 23 -21.52 -6.05 -11.36
N ASP A 24 -21.97 -6.10 -12.61
CA ASP A 24 -21.29 -6.86 -13.65
C ASP A 24 -19.87 -6.32 -13.92
N ALA A 25 -18.95 -7.21 -14.28
CA ALA A 25 -17.56 -6.87 -14.53
C ALA A 25 -17.35 -5.73 -15.54
N LYS A 26 -18.22 -5.62 -16.55
CA LYS A 26 -18.16 -4.53 -17.55
C LYS A 26 -18.41 -3.14 -16.96
N ASP A 27 -19.12 -3.06 -15.83
CA ASP A 27 -19.57 -1.82 -15.19
C ASP A 27 -18.77 -1.50 -13.90
N TRP A 28 -17.74 -2.27 -13.61
CA TRP A 28 -16.87 -2.01 -12.45
C TRP A 28 -16.12 -0.67 -12.58
N ALA A 29 -15.83 -0.05 -11.43
CA ALA A 29 -15.10 1.23 -11.34
C ALA A 29 -13.59 1.06 -11.57
N TYR A 30 -13.19 0.72 -12.78
CA TYR A 30 -11.77 0.47 -13.12
C TYR A 30 -10.88 1.70 -12.94
N THR A 31 -11.40 2.89 -13.22
CA THR A 31 -10.65 4.13 -13.00
C THR A 31 -10.30 4.31 -11.53
N GLU A 32 -11.27 4.14 -10.65
CA GLU A 32 -11.06 4.22 -9.20
C GLU A 32 -10.11 3.14 -8.69
N LEU A 33 -10.25 1.90 -9.17
CA LEU A 33 -9.34 0.81 -8.85
C LEU A 33 -7.89 1.14 -9.24
N ASN A 34 -7.69 1.64 -10.45
CA ASN A 34 -6.37 2.02 -10.94
C ASN A 34 -5.77 3.20 -10.14
N GLU A 35 -6.57 4.18 -9.78
CA GLU A 35 -6.14 5.31 -8.94
C GLU A 35 -5.68 4.88 -7.55
N LEU A 36 -6.32 3.87 -6.97
CA LEU A 36 -5.95 3.31 -5.67
C LEU A 36 -4.71 2.41 -5.74
N LEU A 37 -4.56 1.63 -6.79
CA LEU A 37 -3.61 0.53 -6.85
C LEU A 37 -2.28 0.91 -7.55
N LEU A 38 -2.35 1.56 -8.72
CA LEU A 38 -1.17 1.78 -9.56
C LEU A 38 -0.09 2.68 -8.96
N PRO A 39 -0.40 3.69 -8.12
CA PRO A 39 0.64 4.49 -7.46
C PRO A 39 1.51 3.70 -6.48
N ILE A 40 1.00 2.57 -5.99
CA ILE A 40 1.68 1.70 -5.00
C ILE A 40 2.32 0.51 -5.71
N ILE A 41 1.54 -0.22 -6.49
CA ILE A 41 1.97 -1.40 -7.23
C ILE A 41 1.89 -1.10 -8.73
N PRO A 42 3.02 -0.99 -9.44
CA PRO A 42 3.05 -0.54 -10.83
C PRO A 42 2.64 -1.64 -11.82
N LEU A 43 1.41 -2.12 -11.66
CA LEU A 43 0.76 -3.05 -12.59
C LEU A 43 0.38 -2.36 -13.90
N GLN A 44 0.01 -3.14 -14.90
CA GLN A 44 -0.69 -2.61 -16.06
C GLN A 44 -2.08 -2.11 -15.65
N PRO A 45 -2.57 -1.00 -16.24
CA PRO A 45 -3.91 -0.51 -15.93
C PRO A 45 -4.96 -1.59 -16.16
N VAL A 46 -5.81 -1.79 -15.15
CA VAL A 46 -6.91 -2.76 -15.20
C VAL A 46 -8.02 -2.20 -16.06
N ARG A 47 -8.49 -2.98 -17.03
CA ARG A 47 -9.58 -2.63 -17.95
C ARG A 47 -10.47 -3.83 -18.16
N TYR A 48 -11.72 -3.59 -18.51
CA TYR A 48 -12.60 -4.66 -18.95
C TYR A 48 -12.13 -5.28 -20.27
N THR A 49 -12.12 -6.59 -20.33
CA THR A 49 -11.89 -7.39 -21.53
C THR A 49 -12.96 -8.46 -21.63
N GLU A 50 -13.27 -8.96 -22.84
CA GLU A 50 -14.36 -9.92 -23.06
C GLU A 50 -14.19 -11.24 -22.29
N ASP A 51 -12.95 -11.64 -22.02
CA ASP A 51 -12.61 -12.81 -21.18
C ASP A 51 -12.99 -12.64 -19.71
N MET A 52 -13.25 -11.39 -19.26
CA MET A 52 -13.74 -11.09 -17.92
C MET A 52 -15.25 -11.18 -17.78
N LYS A 53 -15.97 -11.50 -18.86
CA LYS A 53 -17.43 -11.65 -18.84
C LYS A 53 -17.85 -12.72 -17.83
N GLY A 54 -18.69 -12.33 -16.87
CA GLY A 54 -19.11 -13.21 -15.79
C GLY A 54 -18.09 -13.41 -14.66
N MET A 55 -16.95 -12.71 -14.71
CA MET A 55 -15.96 -12.72 -13.63
C MET A 55 -16.55 -12.12 -12.36
N LYS A 56 -16.23 -12.71 -11.22
CA LYS A 56 -16.63 -12.20 -9.90
C LYS A 56 -15.51 -11.36 -9.28
N LYS A 57 -15.89 -10.53 -8.32
CA LYS A 57 -14.95 -9.72 -7.53
C LYS A 57 -13.79 -10.55 -6.96
N ALA A 58 -14.07 -11.73 -6.40
CA ALA A 58 -13.06 -12.62 -5.85
C ALA A 58 -12.05 -13.11 -6.91
N ASP A 59 -12.50 -13.34 -8.13
CA ASP A 59 -11.64 -13.78 -9.25
C ASP A 59 -10.69 -12.64 -9.68
N LEU A 60 -11.20 -11.40 -9.76
CA LEU A 60 -10.38 -10.22 -10.04
C LEU A 60 -9.34 -10.01 -8.94
N MET A 61 -9.75 -10.11 -7.69
CA MET A 61 -8.87 -9.97 -6.54
C MET A 61 -7.73 -10.98 -6.59
N GLN A 62 -8.04 -12.24 -6.84
CA GLN A 62 -7.04 -13.30 -6.94
C GLN A 62 -6.09 -13.07 -8.12
N LYS A 63 -6.62 -12.69 -9.28
CA LYS A 63 -5.80 -12.37 -10.46
C LYS A 63 -4.82 -11.24 -10.17
N LEU A 64 -5.28 -10.14 -9.58
CA LEU A 64 -4.42 -9.00 -9.26
C LEU A 64 -3.37 -9.33 -8.21
N LYS A 65 -3.70 -10.14 -7.21
CA LYS A 65 -2.72 -10.64 -6.24
C LYS A 65 -1.60 -11.44 -6.92
N GLU A 66 -1.95 -12.35 -7.80
CA GLU A 66 -0.97 -13.17 -8.53
C GLU A 66 -0.09 -12.31 -9.44
N GLU A 67 -0.66 -11.34 -10.15
CA GLU A 67 0.09 -10.41 -10.99
C GLU A 67 1.04 -9.52 -10.15
N ALA A 68 0.57 -9.02 -9.01
CA ALA A 68 1.38 -8.23 -8.10
C ALA A 68 2.56 -9.03 -7.51
N ILE A 69 2.31 -10.25 -7.08
CA ILE A 69 3.36 -11.12 -6.56
C ILE A 69 4.40 -11.45 -7.64
N LYS A 70 3.97 -11.81 -8.84
CA LYS A 70 4.89 -12.06 -9.97
C LYS A 70 5.75 -10.84 -10.31
N LEU A 71 5.16 -9.65 -10.27
CA LEU A 71 5.90 -8.41 -10.48
C LEU A 71 6.95 -8.18 -9.39
N TYR A 72 6.62 -8.50 -8.14
CA TYR A 72 7.56 -8.40 -7.03
C TYR A 72 8.68 -9.45 -7.11
N GLU A 73 8.37 -10.69 -7.47
CA GLU A 73 9.36 -11.74 -7.70
C GLU A 73 10.35 -11.36 -8.82
N ALA A 74 9.85 -10.72 -9.89
CA ALA A 74 10.72 -10.17 -10.93
C ALA A 74 11.64 -9.06 -10.37
N LYS A 75 11.12 -8.24 -9.45
CA LYS A 75 11.90 -7.23 -8.73
C LYS A 75 12.98 -7.87 -7.84
N GLU A 76 12.64 -8.93 -7.12
CA GLU A 76 13.62 -9.69 -6.32
C GLU A 76 14.77 -10.23 -7.19
N ALA A 77 14.46 -10.69 -8.39
CA ALA A 77 15.46 -11.24 -9.33
C ALA A 77 16.46 -10.20 -9.85
N GLU A 78 16.18 -8.90 -9.76
CA GLU A 78 17.13 -7.83 -10.08
C GLU A 78 18.27 -7.74 -9.06
N PHE A 79 18.10 -8.27 -7.86
CA PHE A 79 19.09 -8.22 -6.79
C PHE A 79 20.09 -9.37 -6.92
N PRO A 80 21.39 -9.11 -6.73
CA PRO A 80 22.42 -10.13 -6.87
C PRO A 80 22.37 -11.20 -5.79
N ASP A 81 21.70 -10.89 -4.66
CA ASP A 81 21.62 -11.75 -3.50
C ASP A 81 20.29 -11.51 -2.77
N LEU A 82 19.60 -12.59 -2.41
CA LEU A 82 18.36 -12.54 -1.65
C LEU A 82 18.53 -11.94 -0.24
N GLU A 83 19.70 -12.09 0.37
CA GLU A 83 19.96 -11.45 1.66
C GLU A 83 19.90 -9.94 1.59
N LYS A 84 20.42 -9.37 0.49
CA LYS A 84 20.42 -7.91 0.30
C LYS A 84 19.01 -7.34 0.15
N ILE A 85 18.14 -8.00 -0.59
CA ILE A 85 16.75 -7.53 -0.68
C ILE A 85 16.02 -7.69 0.64
N ARG A 86 16.24 -8.77 1.40
CA ARG A 86 15.64 -8.95 2.74
C ARG A 86 16.13 -7.90 3.73
N GLU A 87 17.38 -7.50 3.65
CA GLU A 87 17.90 -6.40 4.46
C GLU A 87 17.28 -5.05 4.06
N LEU A 88 17.15 -4.80 2.77
CA LEU A 88 16.48 -3.60 2.27
C LEU A 88 15.01 -3.54 2.70
N GLU A 89 14.26 -4.64 2.58
CA GLU A 89 12.88 -4.73 3.07
C GLU A 89 12.78 -4.35 4.55
N ARG A 90 13.71 -4.84 5.36
CA ARG A 90 13.76 -4.54 6.80
C ARG A 90 14.02 -3.05 7.06
N VAL A 91 15.00 -2.48 6.38
CA VAL A 91 15.35 -1.06 6.51
C VAL A 91 14.19 -0.16 6.07
N VAL A 92 13.57 -0.47 4.93
CA VAL A 92 12.45 0.30 4.40
C VAL A 92 11.23 0.22 5.33
N LEU A 93 10.91 -0.97 5.85
CA LEU A 93 9.82 -1.15 6.79
C LEU A 93 10.03 -0.36 8.08
N LEU A 94 11.23 -0.45 8.67
CA LEU A 94 11.56 0.29 9.89
C LEU A 94 11.47 1.80 9.68
N LYS A 95 11.94 2.30 8.55
CA LYS A 95 11.84 3.73 8.22
C LYS A 95 10.39 4.18 8.03
N ALA A 96 9.57 3.38 7.37
CA ALA A 96 8.15 3.66 7.22
C ALA A 96 7.43 3.71 8.59
N ILE A 97 7.73 2.77 9.47
CA ILE A 97 7.22 2.74 10.84
C ILE A 97 7.63 4.03 11.58
N ASP A 98 8.90 4.39 11.57
CA ASP A 98 9.39 5.56 12.28
C ASP A 98 8.71 6.85 11.80
N ASN A 99 8.60 7.03 10.50
CA ASN A 99 7.98 8.22 9.92
C ASN A 99 6.49 8.31 10.27
N ARG A 100 5.76 7.23 10.09
CA ARG A 100 4.31 7.18 10.36
C ARG A 100 4.00 7.27 11.85
N TRP A 101 4.80 6.64 12.67
CA TRP A 101 4.65 6.71 14.13
C TRP A 101 4.87 8.13 14.67
N THR A 102 5.90 8.82 14.20
CA THR A 102 6.18 10.20 14.58
C THR A 102 4.99 11.12 14.23
N ASN A 103 4.48 11.02 13.01
CA ASN A 103 3.31 11.78 12.61
C ASN A 103 2.07 11.42 13.43
N HIS A 104 1.87 10.14 13.72
CA HIS A 104 0.76 9.67 14.53
C HIS A 104 0.79 10.25 15.95
N ILE A 105 1.95 10.34 16.58
CA ILE A 105 2.10 10.97 17.90
C ILE A 105 1.68 12.44 17.86
N ASP A 106 2.10 13.18 16.83
CA ASP A 106 1.73 14.58 16.66
C ASP A 106 0.21 14.74 16.42
N ASP A 107 -0.37 13.89 15.59
CA ASP A 107 -1.80 13.88 15.31
C ASP A 107 -2.62 13.55 16.56
N MET A 108 -2.16 12.59 17.37
CA MET A 108 -2.79 12.22 18.64
C MET A 108 -2.72 13.37 19.66
N GLU A 109 -1.65 14.13 19.70
CA GLU A 109 -1.55 15.29 20.57
C GLU A 109 -2.51 16.39 20.12
N GLN A 110 -2.64 16.64 18.83
CA GLN A 110 -3.62 17.59 18.28
C GLN A 110 -5.06 17.12 18.57
N LEU A 111 -5.34 15.83 18.42
CA LEU A 111 -6.65 15.26 18.79
C LEU A 111 -6.96 15.49 20.27
N ARG A 112 -6.00 15.25 21.15
CA ARG A 112 -6.16 15.44 22.61
C ARG A 112 -6.47 16.89 22.95
N GLN A 113 -5.81 17.84 22.29
CA GLN A 113 -6.07 19.26 22.50
C GLN A 113 -7.44 19.72 21.98
N GLY A 114 -7.88 19.16 20.86
CA GLY A 114 -9.15 19.51 20.21
C GLY A 114 -10.39 18.84 20.81
N ILE A 115 -10.21 17.73 21.53
CA ILE A 115 -11.35 16.90 21.97
C ILE A 115 -12.24 17.63 22.99
N GLY A 116 -11.69 18.56 23.77
CA GLY A 116 -12.43 19.37 24.71
C GLY A 116 -13.53 20.25 24.06
N LEU A 117 -13.38 20.59 22.79
CA LEU A 117 -14.36 21.35 22.01
C LEU A 117 -15.59 20.50 21.66
N GLN A 118 -15.48 19.21 21.63
CA GLN A 118 -16.59 18.26 21.37
C GLN A 118 -17.66 18.30 22.47
N ALA A 119 -17.28 18.67 23.68
CA ALA A 119 -18.20 18.81 24.81
C ALA A 119 -19.29 19.87 24.56
N TYR A 120 -18.98 20.91 23.78
CA TYR A 120 -19.95 21.94 23.40
C TYR A 120 -21.01 21.45 22.41
N GLY A 121 -20.74 20.37 21.67
CA GLY A 121 -21.65 19.76 20.71
C GLY A 121 -22.54 18.65 21.29
N GLN A 122 -22.61 18.50 22.62
CA GLN A 122 -23.35 17.46 23.33
C GLN A 122 -22.91 16.01 23.01
N ARG A 123 -21.69 15.83 22.53
CA ARG A 123 -21.06 14.53 22.30
C ARG A 123 -20.23 14.15 23.52
N ASP A 124 -20.15 12.84 23.81
CA ASP A 124 -19.24 12.35 24.84
C ASP A 124 -17.78 12.48 24.36
N PRO A 125 -16.95 13.36 24.96
CA PRO A 125 -15.57 13.58 24.50
C PRO A 125 -14.72 12.32 24.54
N LEU A 126 -14.94 11.44 25.51
CA LEU A 126 -14.17 10.20 25.63
C LEU A 126 -14.48 9.21 24.51
N VAL A 127 -15.74 9.07 24.13
CA VAL A 127 -16.17 8.20 23.03
C VAL A 127 -15.62 8.72 21.71
N GLU A 128 -15.74 10.02 21.45
CA GLU A 128 -15.20 10.65 20.24
C GLU A 128 -13.66 10.52 20.18
N TYR A 129 -12.96 10.71 21.29
CA TYR A 129 -11.52 10.50 21.35
C TYR A 129 -11.12 9.07 21.00
N LYS A 130 -11.77 8.07 21.57
CA LYS A 130 -11.48 6.65 21.29
C LYS A 130 -11.74 6.28 19.84
N MET A 131 -12.86 6.74 19.27
CA MET A 131 -13.19 6.48 17.86
C MET A 131 -12.16 7.11 16.92
N SER A 132 -11.86 8.37 17.12
CA SER A 132 -10.88 9.09 16.30
C SER A 132 -9.46 8.52 16.44
N ALA A 133 -9.06 8.15 17.66
CA ALA A 133 -7.75 7.52 17.91
C ALA A 133 -7.65 6.15 17.23
N TYR A 134 -8.71 5.37 17.22
CA TYR A 134 -8.75 4.10 16.52
C TYR A 134 -8.59 4.26 15.02
N ASP A 135 -9.35 5.19 14.43
CA ASP A 135 -9.28 5.48 12.99
C ASP A 135 -7.88 5.99 12.59
N MET A 136 -7.30 6.89 13.38
CA MET A 136 -5.94 7.41 13.15
C MET A 136 -4.86 6.31 13.24
N PHE A 137 -5.02 5.38 14.19
CA PHE A 137 -4.12 4.24 14.31
C PHE A 137 -4.23 3.31 13.09
N ASP A 138 -5.44 3.03 12.65
CA ASP A 138 -5.70 2.19 11.47
C ASP A 138 -5.12 2.82 10.19
N GLU A 139 -5.31 4.13 10.01
CA GLU A 139 -4.69 4.90 8.93
C GLU A 139 -3.15 4.84 8.98
N MET A 140 -2.56 4.90 10.17
CA MET A 140 -1.11 4.75 10.34
C MET A 140 -0.64 3.38 9.87
N ILE A 141 -1.28 2.31 10.28
CA ILE A 141 -0.94 0.94 9.88
C ILE A 141 -1.06 0.76 8.37
N THR A 142 -2.16 1.24 7.78
CA THR A 142 -2.35 1.23 6.33
C THR A 142 -1.25 2.01 5.62
N GLY A 143 -0.91 3.19 6.10
CA GLY A 143 0.15 4.02 5.56
C GLY A 143 1.54 3.38 5.62
N ILE A 144 1.87 2.67 6.69
CA ILE A 144 3.12 1.89 6.79
C ILE A 144 3.18 0.83 5.70
N THR A 145 2.10 0.09 5.50
CA THR A 145 2.00 -0.94 4.47
C THR A 145 2.17 -0.35 3.07
N GLU A 146 1.45 0.71 2.76
CA GLU A 146 1.52 1.38 1.46
C GLU A 146 2.90 1.96 1.16
N ASP A 147 3.50 2.67 2.11
CA ASP A 147 4.82 3.29 1.95
C ASP A 147 5.90 2.24 1.73
N THR A 148 5.87 1.17 2.51
CA THR A 148 6.83 0.06 2.41
C THR A 148 6.75 -0.60 1.03
N VAL A 149 5.57 -0.98 0.60
CA VAL A 149 5.36 -1.67 -0.68
C VAL A 149 5.68 -0.75 -1.85
N ARG A 150 5.25 0.51 -1.80
CA ARG A 150 5.57 1.51 -2.84
C ARG A 150 7.07 1.66 -3.04
N ILE A 151 7.82 1.81 -1.96
CA ILE A 151 9.28 1.94 -2.03
C ILE A 151 9.90 0.68 -2.62
N MET A 152 9.50 -0.49 -2.16
CA MET A 152 10.08 -1.75 -2.61
C MET A 152 9.86 -2.02 -4.10
N TYR A 153 8.72 -1.64 -4.68
CA TYR A 153 8.51 -1.75 -6.13
C TYR A 153 9.31 -0.73 -6.95
N HIS A 154 9.56 0.45 -6.41
CA HIS A 154 10.18 1.55 -7.16
C HIS A 154 11.68 1.73 -6.91
N VAL A 155 12.25 1.05 -5.93
CA VAL A 155 13.70 1.09 -5.68
C VAL A 155 14.46 0.53 -6.87
N ARG A 156 15.57 1.21 -7.22
CA ARG A 156 16.46 0.78 -8.27
C ARG A 156 17.84 0.48 -7.71
N ILE A 157 18.47 -0.57 -8.23
CA ILE A 157 19.87 -0.86 -7.92
C ILE A 157 20.72 -0.01 -8.85
N GLU A 158 21.51 0.90 -8.27
CA GLU A 158 22.58 1.56 -9.01
C GLU A 158 23.70 0.54 -9.23
N GLN A 159 23.90 0.14 -10.50
CA GLN A 159 25.10 -0.60 -10.85
C GLN A 159 26.28 0.36 -10.74
N PRO A 160 27.38 -0.03 -10.07
CA PRO A 160 28.58 0.78 -10.08
C PRO A 160 29.02 0.97 -11.53
N VAL A 161 29.11 2.22 -11.98
CA VAL A 161 29.68 2.55 -13.28
C VAL A 161 31.14 2.14 -13.21
N GLU A 162 31.52 1.04 -13.86
CA GLU A 162 32.92 0.74 -14.12
C GLU A 162 33.52 1.91 -14.91
N ARG A 163 34.27 2.75 -14.22
CA ARG A 163 35.07 3.77 -14.90
C ARG A 163 36.19 3.04 -15.60
N GLU A 164 36.12 2.98 -16.92
CA GLU A 164 37.26 2.56 -17.71
C GLU A 164 38.48 3.41 -17.34
N PRO A 165 39.63 2.80 -17.02
CA PRO A 165 40.84 3.55 -16.75
C PRO A 165 41.22 4.33 -18.01
N VAL A 166 41.25 5.65 -17.90
CA VAL A 166 41.81 6.52 -18.93
C VAL A 166 43.30 6.19 -19.05
N VAL A 167 43.65 5.38 -20.03
CA VAL A 167 45.06 5.13 -20.41
C VAL A 167 45.59 6.41 -20.98
N LYS A 168 46.61 7.01 -20.32
CA LYS A 168 47.40 8.11 -20.84
C LYS A 168 48.45 7.57 -21.77
#